data_645ce4a260d7e6292f2c00d9ea96448a
#
_entry.id   645ce4a260d7e6292f2c00d9ea96448a
#
_cell.length_a   1.000
_cell.length_b   1.000
_cell.length_c   1.000
_cell.angle_alpha   90.00
_cell.angle_beta   90.00
_cell.angle_gamma   90.00
#
_symmetry.space_group_name_H-M   'P 1'
#
loop_
_entity.id
_entity.type
_entity.pdbx_description
1 polymer ?
#
loop_
_entity_poly.entity_id
_entity_poly.type
_entity_poly.pdbx_seq_one_letter_code
_entity_poly.pdbx_strand_id
1 'polypeptide(L)'
;MSLQPAWQQTADVVVIGTGVGGLAAALAAHRAGRRVVVLSKAGRKPGGTATHYAQGGIAVVLPDNDDSVDAHVADTLAAGAGLCDLDAVTSIVADGYQAVTQLVRAGAQFDEASAGRWALSREGGHSRRRIVHANGDATGAEVQRALDNAANTLDIRTKHTALELLHDAGSVTGVLVANRQGIGVIHAPSVILATGGLGHLYSATTNPEAST
;
A
#
# COMPACT_ATOMS: atom_id res chain seq x y z
N MET A 1 21.30 31.25 -8.34
CA MET A 1 20.58 30.85 -9.58
C MET A 1 19.31 30.14 -9.13
N SER A 2 18.14 30.74 -9.33
CA SER A 2 16.87 30.02 -9.10
C SER A 2 16.71 29.02 -10.23
N LEU A 3 16.76 27.71 -9.91
CA LEU A 3 16.45 26.67 -10.87
C LEU A 3 14.97 26.81 -11.26
N GLN A 4 14.71 27.28 -12.46
CA GLN A 4 13.35 27.25 -12.99
C GLN A 4 13.01 25.78 -13.32
N PRO A 5 11.89 25.26 -12.82
CA PRO A 5 11.47 23.90 -13.13
C PRO A 5 11.15 23.78 -14.62
N ALA A 6 11.53 22.64 -15.22
CA ALA A 6 11.27 22.35 -16.62
C ALA A 6 9.78 22.22 -16.95
N TRP A 7 8.98 21.87 -15.95
CA TRP A 7 7.52 21.75 -16.04
C TRP A 7 6.87 21.94 -14.66
N GLN A 8 5.63 22.36 -14.65
CA GLN A 8 4.85 22.55 -13.42
C GLN A 8 3.41 22.08 -13.64
N GLN A 9 2.78 21.65 -12.56
CA GLN A 9 1.36 21.32 -12.53
C GLN A 9 0.79 21.38 -11.12
N THR A 10 -0.54 21.21 -11.00
CA THR A 10 -1.27 21.20 -9.73
C THR A 10 -2.07 19.92 -9.54
N ALA A 11 -2.17 19.46 -8.30
CA ALA A 11 -3.05 18.39 -7.85
C ALA A 11 -3.63 18.78 -6.48
N ASP A 12 -4.67 18.06 -6.04
CA ASP A 12 -5.17 18.21 -4.67
C ASP A 12 -4.38 17.30 -3.72
N VAL A 13 -3.99 16.12 -4.22
CA VAL A 13 -3.19 15.13 -3.49
C VAL A 13 -2.13 14.54 -4.41
N VAL A 14 -0.89 14.46 -3.95
CA VAL A 14 0.16 13.66 -4.57
C VAL A 14 0.41 12.42 -3.72
N VAL A 15 0.38 11.24 -4.32
CA VAL A 15 0.74 9.98 -3.66
C VAL A 15 2.06 9.48 -4.24
N ILE A 16 3.04 9.21 -3.38
CA ILE A 16 4.36 8.73 -3.79
C ILE A 16 4.47 7.24 -3.47
N GLY A 17 4.35 6.41 -4.50
CA GLY A 17 4.38 4.95 -4.44
C GLY A 17 3.11 4.30 -4.96
N THR A 18 3.26 3.12 -5.59
CA THR A 18 2.19 2.34 -6.23
C THR A 18 2.01 0.95 -5.62
N GLY A 19 2.52 0.72 -4.42
CA GLY A 19 2.20 -0.46 -3.61
C GLY A 19 0.82 -0.37 -2.97
N VAL A 20 0.46 -1.35 -2.15
CA VAL A 20 -0.85 -1.43 -1.48
C VAL A 20 -1.23 -0.13 -0.76
N GLY A 21 -0.33 0.44 0.02
CA GLY A 21 -0.60 1.69 0.77
C GLY A 21 -0.86 2.87 -0.15
N GLY A 22 -0.05 3.03 -1.21
CA GLY A 22 -0.19 4.14 -2.16
C GLY A 22 -1.48 4.05 -2.98
N LEU A 23 -1.78 2.89 -3.57
CA LEU A 23 -2.99 2.72 -4.38
C LEU A 23 -4.26 2.79 -3.53
N ALA A 24 -4.26 2.21 -2.32
CA ALA A 24 -5.40 2.32 -1.41
C ALA A 24 -5.69 3.78 -1.02
N ALA A 25 -4.65 4.55 -0.68
CA ALA A 25 -4.76 5.97 -0.36
C ALA A 25 -5.22 6.80 -1.56
N ALA A 26 -4.65 6.54 -2.75
CA ALA A 26 -5.03 7.23 -3.99
C ALA A 26 -6.49 6.99 -4.36
N LEU A 27 -6.97 5.74 -4.27
CA LEU A 27 -8.37 5.39 -4.51
C LEU A 27 -9.31 6.04 -3.47
N ALA A 28 -8.90 6.11 -2.21
CA ALA A 28 -9.68 6.77 -1.16
C ALA A 28 -9.81 8.28 -1.43
N ALA A 29 -8.72 8.96 -1.75
CA ALA A 29 -8.70 10.38 -2.09
C ALA A 29 -9.53 10.66 -3.36
N HIS A 30 -9.42 9.80 -4.39
CA HIS A 30 -10.21 9.93 -5.62
C HIS A 30 -11.71 9.78 -5.35
N ARG A 31 -12.13 8.78 -4.55
CA ARG A 31 -13.53 8.63 -4.13
C ARG A 31 -14.06 9.83 -3.34
N ALA A 32 -13.20 10.55 -2.63
CA ALA A 32 -13.52 11.81 -1.97
C ALA A 32 -13.52 13.02 -2.93
N GLY A 33 -13.50 12.81 -4.25
CA GLY A 33 -13.58 13.84 -5.27
C GLY A 33 -12.30 14.66 -5.46
N ARG A 34 -11.13 14.17 -4.99
CA ARG A 34 -9.84 14.88 -5.12
C ARG A 34 -9.16 14.55 -6.44
N ARG A 35 -8.48 15.54 -7.02
CA ARG A 35 -7.57 15.35 -8.16
C ARG A 35 -6.27 14.75 -7.63
N VAL A 36 -6.05 13.47 -7.92
CA VAL A 36 -4.92 12.69 -7.41
C VAL A 36 -3.90 12.46 -8.51
N VAL A 37 -2.64 12.70 -8.19
CA VAL A 37 -1.49 12.26 -9.01
C VAL A 37 -0.70 11.24 -8.21
N VAL A 38 -0.46 10.08 -8.81
CA VAL A 38 0.35 9.01 -8.19
C VAL A 38 1.70 8.93 -8.91
N LEU A 39 2.79 8.97 -8.14
CA LEU A 39 4.15 8.87 -8.65
C LEU A 39 4.75 7.50 -8.38
N SER A 40 5.39 6.93 -9.41
CA SER A 40 6.19 5.72 -9.29
C SER A 40 7.53 5.91 -9.99
N LYS A 41 8.63 5.67 -9.28
CA LYS A 41 9.98 5.64 -9.89
C LYS A 41 10.16 4.41 -10.80
N ALA A 42 9.47 3.31 -10.49
CA ALA A 42 9.44 2.11 -11.33
C ALA A 42 8.55 2.28 -12.57
N GLY A 43 8.69 1.34 -13.52
CA GLY A 43 7.74 1.16 -14.60
C GLY A 43 6.46 0.45 -14.13
N ARG A 44 5.42 0.42 -14.96
CA ARG A 44 4.19 -0.37 -14.73
C ARG A 44 4.40 -1.86 -15.06
N LYS A 45 5.49 -2.46 -14.63
CA LYS A 45 5.71 -3.90 -14.81
C LYS A 45 5.20 -4.66 -13.60
N PRO A 46 4.61 -5.86 -13.76
CA PRO A 46 4.41 -6.78 -12.63
C PRO A 46 5.73 -6.94 -11.86
N GLY A 47 5.67 -6.96 -10.53
CA GLY A 47 6.87 -7.08 -9.70
C GLY A 47 7.62 -5.79 -9.38
N GLY A 48 7.07 -4.61 -9.72
CA GLY A 48 7.67 -3.30 -9.37
C GLY A 48 7.48 -2.85 -7.92
N THR A 49 6.72 -3.58 -7.11
CA THR A 49 6.40 -3.23 -5.72
C THR A 49 6.66 -4.40 -4.78
N ALA A 50 7.01 -4.13 -3.52
CA ALA A 50 7.14 -5.16 -2.49
C ALA A 50 5.79 -5.89 -2.25
N THR A 51 4.66 -5.22 -2.45
CA THR A 51 3.31 -5.82 -2.39
C THR A 51 3.19 -7.04 -3.29
N HIS A 52 3.68 -6.95 -4.52
CA HIS A 52 3.60 -8.06 -5.49
C HIS A 52 4.30 -9.34 -5.02
N TYR A 53 5.38 -9.19 -4.23
CA TYR A 53 6.19 -10.31 -3.75
C TYR A 53 5.74 -10.85 -2.39
N ALA A 54 4.70 -10.30 -1.78
CA ALA A 54 4.17 -10.80 -0.53
C ALA A 54 3.48 -12.16 -0.76
N GLN A 55 4.08 -13.22 -0.22
CA GLN A 55 3.64 -14.61 -0.43
C GLN A 55 2.63 -15.06 0.63
N GLY A 56 2.82 -14.64 1.89
CA GLY A 56 1.90 -14.94 2.98
C GLY A 56 0.50 -14.39 2.74
N GLY A 57 -0.43 -14.81 3.56
CA GLY A 57 -1.80 -14.33 3.49
C GLY A 57 -2.00 -13.01 4.25
N ILE A 58 -3.25 -12.66 4.43
CA ILE A 58 -3.67 -11.52 5.24
C ILE A 58 -4.42 -12.05 6.46
N ALA A 59 -3.92 -11.72 7.65
CA ALA A 59 -4.60 -12.05 8.90
C ALA A 59 -5.82 -11.14 9.11
N VAL A 60 -6.99 -11.75 9.29
CA VAL A 60 -8.25 -11.02 9.47
C VAL A 60 -9.22 -11.79 10.35
N VAL A 61 -9.84 -11.11 11.30
CA VAL A 61 -10.93 -11.67 12.12
C VAL A 61 -12.23 -11.54 11.34
N LEU A 62 -12.87 -12.68 11.04
CA LEU A 62 -14.15 -12.69 10.34
C LEU A 62 -15.31 -12.68 11.36
N PRO A 63 -16.44 -12.00 11.05
CA PRO A 63 -17.57 -11.86 11.98
C PRO A 63 -18.17 -13.18 12.45
N ASP A 64 -18.15 -14.22 11.61
CA ASP A 64 -18.83 -15.50 11.85
C ASP A 64 -17.84 -16.65 12.15
N ASN A 65 -16.66 -16.31 12.67
CA ASN A 65 -15.62 -17.30 12.97
C ASN A 65 -15.38 -17.44 14.48
N ASP A 66 -14.81 -18.58 14.92
CA ASP A 66 -14.35 -18.79 16.31
C ASP A 66 -13.02 -18.04 16.56
N ASP A 67 -13.07 -16.70 16.44
CA ASP A 67 -11.94 -15.80 16.60
C ASP A 67 -12.41 -14.44 17.13
N SER A 68 -11.49 -13.63 17.64
CA SER A 68 -11.79 -12.29 18.12
C SER A 68 -10.65 -11.31 17.87
N VAL A 69 -10.99 -10.03 17.83
CA VAL A 69 -10.01 -8.93 17.76
C VAL A 69 -9.00 -9.06 18.91
N ASP A 70 -9.47 -9.30 20.13
CA ASP A 70 -8.60 -9.43 21.30
C ASP A 70 -7.62 -10.60 21.19
N ALA A 71 -8.07 -11.75 20.68
CA ALA A 71 -7.19 -12.90 20.45
C ALA A 71 -6.13 -12.59 19.37
N HIS A 72 -6.51 -11.88 18.30
CA HIS A 72 -5.55 -11.48 17.27
C HIS A 72 -4.56 -10.42 17.79
N VAL A 73 -5.01 -9.46 18.57
CA VAL A 73 -4.14 -8.46 19.24
C VAL A 73 -3.14 -9.17 20.16
N ALA A 74 -3.61 -10.11 20.99
CA ALA A 74 -2.74 -10.86 21.90
C ALA A 74 -1.66 -11.66 21.15
N ASP A 75 -2.04 -12.36 20.07
CA ASP A 75 -1.09 -13.08 19.22
C ASP A 75 -0.05 -12.13 18.60
N THR A 76 -0.49 -10.96 18.13
CA THR A 76 0.39 -9.95 17.51
C THR A 76 1.39 -9.38 18.50
N LEU A 77 0.94 -9.04 19.73
CA LEU A 77 1.81 -8.53 20.80
C LEU A 77 2.83 -9.59 21.24
N ALA A 78 2.41 -10.86 21.33
CA ALA A 78 3.30 -11.97 21.69
C ALA A 78 4.38 -12.16 20.60
N ALA A 79 4.01 -12.18 19.33
CA ALA A 79 4.96 -12.30 18.21
C ALA A 79 5.88 -11.09 18.09
N GLY A 80 5.39 -9.89 18.39
CA GLY A 80 6.15 -8.64 18.33
C GLY A 80 7.16 -8.45 19.47
N ALA A 81 7.13 -9.29 20.51
CA ALA A 81 8.14 -9.36 21.57
C ALA A 81 8.50 -8.00 22.20
N GLY A 82 7.52 -7.14 22.42
CA GLY A 82 7.69 -5.82 23.04
C GLY A 82 7.96 -4.67 22.05
N LEU A 83 7.98 -4.92 20.74
CA LEU A 83 8.15 -3.89 19.69
C LEU A 83 6.84 -3.30 19.18
N CYS A 84 5.70 -3.80 19.67
CA CYS A 84 4.38 -3.34 19.24
C CYS A 84 3.86 -2.19 20.09
N ASP A 85 3.21 -1.23 19.46
CA ASP A 85 2.32 -0.27 20.10
C ASP A 85 0.92 -0.87 20.20
N LEU A 86 0.37 -0.98 21.41
CA LEU A 86 -0.91 -1.63 21.68
C LEU A 86 -2.08 -0.94 20.97
N ASP A 87 -2.12 0.40 21.00
CA ASP A 87 -3.23 1.16 20.43
C ASP A 87 -3.23 1.04 18.91
N ALA A 88 -2.05 1.11 18.29
CA ALA A 88 -1.87 0.91 16.86
C ALA A 88 -2.29 -0.50 16.43
N VAL A 89 -1.84 -1.55 17.14
CA VAL A 89 -2.21 -2.95 16.85
C VAL A 89 -3.72 -3.13 16.97
N THR A 90 -4.31 -2.64 18.05
CA THR A 90 -5.76 -2.77 18.28
C THR A 90 -6.57 -2.10 17.17
N SER A 91 -6.20 -0.87 16.79
CA SER A 91 -6.87 -0.14 15.71
C SER A 91 -6.78 -0.87 14.37
N ILE A 92 -5.57 -1.32 13.98
CA ILE A 92 -5.35 -2.01 12.70
C ILE A 92 -6.11 -3.35 12.66
N VAL A 93 -6.06 -4.13 13.73
CA VAL A 93 -6.74 -5.44 13.81
C VAL A 93 -8.26 -5.29 13.77
N ALA A 94 -8.81 -4.29 14.48
CA ALA A 94 -10.24 -4.02 14.50
C ALA A 94 -10.79 -3.67 13.11
N ASP A 95 -10.02 -2.92 12.31
CA ASP A 95 -10.40 -2.51 10.95
C ASP A 95 -10.11 -3.58 9.88
N GLY A 96 -9.49 -4.69 10.25
CA GLY A 96 -8.99 -5.71 9.31
C GLY A 96 -10.06 -6.27 8.38
N TYR A 97 -11.24 -6.63 8.91
CA TYR A 97 -12.33 -7.16 8.08
C TYR A 97 -12.83 -6.14 7.04
N GLN A 98 -12.96 -4.88 7.46
CA GLN A 98 -13.36 -3.81 6.54
C GLN A 98 -12.30 -3.59 5.45
N ALA A 99 -11.01 -3.62 5.81
CA ALA A 99 -9.91 -3.45 4.87
C ALA A 99 -9.88 -4.57 3.81
N VAL A 100 -10.00 -5.84 4.22
CA VAL A 100 -10.05 -6.97 3.28
C VAL A 100 -11.29 -6.91 2.40
N THR A 101 -12.45 -6.55 2.97
CA THR A 101 -13.69 -6.35 2.18
C THR A 101 -13.52 -5.25 1.12
N GLN A 102 -12.78 -4.19 1.40
CA GLN A 102 -12.46 -3.16 0.40
C GLN A 102 -11.57 -3.70 -0.73
N LEU A 103 -10.63 -4.57 -0.43
CA LEU A 103 -9.82 -5.24 -1.46
C LEU A 103 -10.69 -6.13 -2.37
N VAL A 104 -11.64 -6.88 -1.80
CA VAL A 104 -12.62 -7.66 -2.59
C VAL A 104 -13.47 -6.76 -3.47
N ARG A 105 -13.95 -5.62 -2.95
CA ARG A 105 -14.68 -4.62 -3.74
C ARG A 105 -13.83 -3.99 -4.85
N ALA A 106 -12.52 -3.92 -4.67
CA ALA A 106 -11.56 -3.52 -5.70
C ALA A 106 -11.26 -4.63 -6.71
N GLY A 107 -11.83 -5.83 -6.53
CA GLY A 107 -11.71 -6.97 -7.43
C GLY A 107 -10.66 -8.02 -7.03
N ALA A 108 -10.19 -8.00 -5.76
CA ALA A 108 -9.33 -9.06 -5.25
C ALA A 108 -10.13 -10.35 -5.05
N GLN A 109 -9.53 -11.47 -5.44
CA GLN A 109 -10.08 -12.81 -5.34
C GLN A 109 -9.25 -13.64 -4.38
N PHE A 110 -9.83 -13.97 -3.23
CA PHE A 110 -9.21 -14.85 -2.25
C PHE A 110 -9.73 -16.27 -2.41
N ASP A 111 -8.92 -17.25 -1.99
CA ASP A 111 -9.28 -18.66 -2.04
C ASP A 111 -10.51 -18.96 -1.18
N GLU A 112 -11.46 -19.72 -1.69
CA GLU A 112 -12.70 -20.07 -1.01
C GLU A 112 -12.71 -21.55 -0.60
N ALA A 113 -13.18 -21.82 0.61
CA ALA A 113 -13.48 -23.19 1.08
C ALA A 113 -14.83 -23.66 0.53
N SER A 114 -15.76 -22.74 0.32
CA SER A 114 -17.06 -22.95 -0.33
C SER A 114 -17.56 -21.59 -0.83
N ALA A 115 -18.57 -21.59 -1.71
CA ALA A 115 -19.08 -20.37 -2.31
C ALA A 115 -19.39 -19.29 -1.24
N GLY A 116 -18.71 -18.13 -1.36
CA GLY A 116 -18.83 -16.98 -0.46
C GLY A 116 -18.17 -17.13 0.91
N ARG A 117 -17.41 -18.20 1.16
CA ARG A 117 -16.65 -18.41 2.39
C ARG A 117 -15.17 -18.57 2.11
N TRP A 118 -14.34 -17.65 2.56
CA TRP A 118 -12.90 -17.72 2.39
C TRP A 118 -12.29 -18.94 3.07
N ALA A 119 -11.32 -19.56 2.41
CA ALA A 119 -10.48 -20.58 3.01
C ALA A 119 -9.51 -19.90 4.00
N LEU A 120 -9.50 -20.34 5.25
CA LEU A 120 -8.62 -19.80 6.26
C LEU A 120 -7.54 -20.80 6.64
N SER A 121 -6.30 -20.36 6.64
CA SER A 121 -5.16 -21.07 7.21
C SER A 121 -4.74 -20.50 8.57
N ARG A 122 -3.84 -21.21 9.23
CA ARG A 122 -3.16 -20.77 10.44
C ARG A 122 -1.66 -20.86 10.21
N GLU A 123 -0.99 -19.76 10.36
CA GLU A 123 0.46 -19.65 10.27
C GLU A 123 1.10 -19.47 11.65
N GLY A 124 2.44 -19.46 11.71
CA GLY A 124 3.19 -19.23 12.94
C GLY A 124 2.81 -17.90 13.60
N GLY A 125 2.79 -17.89 14.94
CA GLY A 125 2.38 -16.72 15.72
C GLY A 125 0.86 -16.56 15.90
N HIS A 126 0.04 -17.34 15.18
CA HIS A 126 -1.42 -17.26 15.29
C HIS A 126 -2.02 -18.42 16.08
N SER A 127 -2.89 -18.12 17.04
CA SER A 127 -3.65 -19.13 17.83
C SER A 127 -4.88 -19.64 17.09
N ARG A 128 -5.38 -18.92 16.09
CA ARG A 128 -6.59 -19.22 15.33
C ARG A 128 -6.33 -19.26 13.81
N ARG A 129 -7.26 -19.90 13.07
CA ARG A 129 -7.29 -19.84 11.61
C ARG A 129 -7.91 -18.50 11.18
N ARG A 130 -7.10 -17.58 10.71
CA ARG A 130 -7.54 -16.22 10.31
C ARG A 130 -6.83 -15.69 9.08
N ILE A 131 -6.04 -16.51 8.41
CA ILE A 131 -5.24 -16.06 7.27
C ILE A 131 -5.99 -16.36 5.98
N VAL A 132 -6.37 -15.33 5.24
CA VAL A 132 -6.88 -15.44 3.87
C VAL A 132 -5.73 -15.44 2.89
N HIS A 133 -5.82 -16.24 1.83
CA HIS A 133 -4.82 -16.40 0.77
C HIS A 133 -5.43 -16.21 -0.61
N ALA A 134 -4.59 -15.96 -1.60
CA ALA A 134 -4.95 -16.01 -2.99
C ALA A 134 -3.96 -16.87 -3.77
N ASN A 135 -4.46 -17.87 -4.51
CA ASN A 135 -3.68 -18.78 -5.33
C ASN A 135 -2.51 -19.44 -4.57
N GLY A 136 -2.75 -19.85 -3.32
CA GLY A 136 -1.75 -20.41 -2.43
C GLY A 136 -0.81 -19.34 -1.85
N ASP A 137 0.29 -19.02 -2.51
CA ASP A 137 1.35 -18.10 -2.06
C ASP A 137 1.44 -16.80 -2.89
N ALA A 138 0.40 -16.45 -3.64
CA ALA A 138 0.38 -15.29 -4.53
C ALA A 138 -0.53 -14.14 -4.04
N THR A 139 -0.79 -14.08 -2.74
CA THR A 139 -1.71 -13.09 -2.14
C THR A 139 -1.32 -11.66 -2.49
N GLY A 140 -0.05 -11.32 -2.40
CA GLY A 140 0.43 -9.97 -2.74
C GLY A 140 0.29 -9.64 -4.22
N ALA A 141 0.53 -10.59 -5.12
CA ALA A 141 0.34 -10.42 -6.56
C ALA A 141 -1.14 -10.16 -6.89
N GLU A 142 -2.05 -10.88 -6.22
CA GLU A 142 -3.50 -10.70 -6.41
C GLU A 142 -3.98 -9.33 -5.88
N VAL A 143 -3.54 -8.93 -4.68
CA VAL A 143 -3.84 -7.60 -4.13
C VAL A 143 -3.35 -6.50 -5.06
N GLN A 144 -2.11 -6.61 -5.54
CA GLN A 144 -1.54 -5.65 -6.48
C GLN A 144 -2.35 -5.59 -7.78
N ARG A 145 -2.70 -6.76 -8.36
CA ARG A 145 -3.52 -6.85 -9.58
C ARG A 145 -4.87 -6.14 -9.41
N ALA A 146 -5.56 -6.41 -8.31
CA ALA A 146 -6.86 -5.84 -8.03
C ALA A 146 -6.78 -4.31 -7.88
N LEU A 147 -5.81 -3.81 -7.12
CA LEU A 147 -5.62 -2.37 -6.92
C LEU A 147 -5.17 -1.66 -8.20
N ASP A 148 -4.28 -2.27 -9.00
CA ASP A 148 -3.86 -1.72 -10.30
C ASP A 148 -5.05 -1.57 -11.26
N ASN A 149 -5.94 -2.57 -11.29
CA ASN A 149 -7.16 -2.53 -12.10
C ASN A 149 -8.14 -1.46 -11.60
N ALA A 150 -8.37 -1.38 -10.29
CA ALA A 150 -9.24 -0.36 -9.70
C ALA A 150 -8.71 1.07 -9.94
N ALA A 151 -7.39 1.24 -9.97
CA ALA A 151 -6.71 2.51 -10.16
C ALA A 151 -6.45 2.87 -11.64
N ASN A 152 -7.01 2.15 -12.61
CA ASN A 152 -6.74 2.33 -14.04
C ASN A 152 -7.14 3.71 -14.58
N THR A 153 -8.08 4.38 -13.92
CA THR A 153 -8.57 5.73 -14.28
C THR A 153 -7.79 6.86 -13.59
N LEU A 154 -6.91 6.54 -12.65
CA LEU A 154 -6.10 7.54 -11.95
C LEU A 154 -4.91 8.02 -12.79
N ASP A 155 -4.46 9.25 -12.56
CA ASP A 155 -3.23 9.79 -13.14
C ASP A 155 -2.00 9.16 -12.44
N ILE A 156 -1.59 7.98 -12.93
CA ILE A 156 -0.42 7.25 -12.43
C ILE A 156 0.76 7.49 -13.36
N ARG A 157 1.81 8.12 -12.83
CA ARG A 157 3.02 8.48 -13.54
C ARG A 157 4.19 7.59 -13.16
N THR A 158 4.56 6.73 -14.09
CA THR A 158 5.74 5.87 -13.97
C THR A 158 7.01 6.61 -14.39
N LYS A 159 8.17 6.16 -13.89
CA LYS A 159 9.48 6.80 -14.15
C LYS A 159 9.50 8.28 -13.72
N HIS A 160 8.78 8.58 -12.66
CA HIS A 160 8.77 9.85 -11.96
C HIS A 160 9.31 9.63 -10.56
N THR A 161 10.45 10.23 -10.25
CA THR A 161 11.11 10.12 -8.94
C THR A 161 10.84 11.38 -8.15
N ALA A 162 10.15 11.25 -7.01
CA ALA A 162 10.03 12.32 -6.03
C ALA A 162 11.41 12.55 -5.40
N LEU A 163 11.88 13.79 -5.41
CA LEU A 163 13.19 14.18 -4.90
C LEU A 163 13.08 14.86 -3.54
N GLU A 164 12.11 15.77 -3.39
CA GLU A 164 12.00 16.64 -2.22
C GLU A 164 10.55 17.06 -2.01
N LEU A 165 10.14 17.21 -0.75
CA LEU A 165 8.88 17.87 -0.39
C LEU A 165 9.11 19.38 -0.34
N LEU A 166 8.27 20.13 -1.01
CA LEU A 166 8.30 21.58 -0.99
C LEU A 166 7.50 22.10 0.19
N HIS A 167 8.05 23.07 0.90
CA HIS A 167 7.46 23.66 2.11
C HIS A 167 7.38 25.19 1.99
N ASP A 168 6.32 25.74 2.54
CA ASP A 168 6.20 27.18 2.79
C ASP A 168 5.51 27.38 4.14
N ALA A 169 6.07 28.26 4.95
CA ALA A 169 5.57 28.60 6.30
C ALA A 169 5.19 27.37 7.17
N GLY A 170 5.99 26.29 7.08
CA GLY A 170 5.77 25.05 7.86
C GLY A 170 4.73 24.09 7.28
N SER A 171 4.15 24.39 6.14
CA SER A 171 3.19 23.53 5.44
C SER A 171 3.78 22.95 4.16
N VAL A 172 3.41 21.71 3.81
CA VAL A 172 3.75 21.12 2.52
C VAL A 172 2.97 21.85 1.42
N THR A 173 3.66 22.21 0.34
CA THR A 173 3.08 22.91 -0.82
C THR A 173 3.24 22.14 -2.12
N GLY A 174 3.96 21.04 -2.12
CA GLY A 174 4.16 20.22 -3.31
C GLY A 174 5.34 19.27 -3.23
N VAL A 175 5.74 18.78 -4.39
CA VAL A 175 6.83 17.82 -4.57
C VAL A 175 7.72 18.23 -5.75
N LEU A 176 9.02 18.20 -5.54
CA LEU A 176 10.02 18.27 -6.61
C LEU A 176 10.17 16.89 -7.22
N VAL A 177 10.07 16.77 -8.53
CA VAL A 177 9.99 15.50 -9.26
C VAL A 177 10.96 15.48 -10.43
N ALA A 178 11.74 14.42 -10.57
CA ALA A 178 12.56 14.16 -11.75
C ALA A 178 11.87 13.15 -12.68
N ASN A 179 11.91 13.43 -13.97
CA ASN A 179 11.51 12.53 -15.04
C ASN A 179 12.39 12.74 -16.29
N ARG A 180 12.03 12.13 -17.43
CA ARG A 180 12.80 12.29 -18.68
C ARG A 180 12.82 13.71 -19.27
N GLN A 181 11.88 14.57 -18.86
CA GLN A 181 11.78 15.95 -19.29
C GLN A 181 12.63 16.90 -18.42
N GLY A 182 13.25 16.36 -17.36
CA GLY A 182 14.02 17.12 -16.40
C GLY A 182 13.33 17.21 -15.05
N ILE A 183 13.74 18.20 -14.25
CA ILE A 183 13.18 18.44 -12.90
C ILE A 183 11.97 19.36 -13.02
N GLY A 184 10.85 18.92 -12.45
CA GLY A 184 9.60 19.68 -12.40
C GLY A 184 8.98 19.73 -11.01
N VAL A 185 7.89 20.45 -10.89
CA VAL A 185 7.16 20.64 -9.63
C VAL A 185 5.70 20.23 -9.79
N ILE A 186 5.20 19.48 -8.81
CA ILE A 186 3.76 19.27 -8.63
C ILE A 186 3.36 20.03 -7.37
N HIS A 187 2.60 21.10 -7.53
CA HIS A 187 2.02 21.85 -6.43
C HIS A 187 0.80 21.10 -5.88
N ALA A 188 0.82 20.79 -4.60
CA ALA A 188 -0.29 20.11 -3.92
C ALA A 188 -0.28 20.43 -2.41
N PRO A 189 -1.44 20.71 -1.81
CA PRO A 189 -1.54 20.96 -0.37
C PRO A 189 -1.41 19.68 0.47
N SER A 190 -1.49 18.51 -0.17
CA SER A 190 -1.39 17.22 0.52
C SER A 190 -0.48 16.26 -0.25
N VAL A 191 0.46 15.65 0.48
CA VAL A 191 1.35 14.62 -0.06
C VAL A 191 1.32 13.39 0.84
N ILE A 192 1.11 12.23 0.24
CA ILE A 192 1.10 10.94 0.93
C ILE A 192 2.37 10.18 0.56
N LEU A 193 3.22 9.90 1.55
CA LEU A 193 4.42 9.09 1.39
C LEU A 193 4.05 7.61 1.57
N ALA A 194 4.04 6.85 0.48
CA ALA A 194 3.79 5.41 0.45
C ALA A 194 4.93 4.68 -0.27
N THR A 195 6.15 5.11 0.01
CA THR A 195 7.38 4.74 -0.71
C THR A 195 7.86 3.32 -0.42
N GLY A 196 7.28 2.64 0.56
CA GLY A 196 7.70 1.31 1.02
C GLY A 196 9.02 1.35 1.81
N GLY A 197 9.68 0.20 1.87
CA GLY A 197 10.93 0.03 2.59
C GLY A 197 12.17 0.19 1.71
N LEU A 198 13.35 0.09 2.34
CA LEU A 198 14.67 0.25 1.73
C LEU A 198 15.42 -1.08 1.59
N GLY A 199 14.71 -2.20 1.42
CA GLY A 199 15.31 -3.54 1.43
C GLY A 199 16.39 -3.76 0.40
N HIS A 200 16.35 -3.06 -0.74
CA HIS A 200 17.35 -3.21 -1.81
C HIS A 200 18.68 -2.48 -1.54
N LEU A 201 18.83 -1.87 -0.37
CA LEU A 201 20.15 -1.43 0.12
C LEU A 201 21.06 -2.60 0.52
N TYR A 202 20.48 -3.76 0.80
CA TYR A 202 21.22 -4.97 1.18
C TYR A 202 21.57 -5.81 -0.04
N SER A 203 22.75 -6.41 -0.04
CA SER A 203 23.24 -7.28 -1.13
C SER A 203 22.41 -8.55 -1.31
N ALA A 204 21.76 -9.02 -0.25
CA ALA A 204 20.85 -10.16 -0.27
C ALA A 204 19.46 -9.72 0.21
N THR A 205 18.50 -9.69 -0.69
CA THR A 205 17.12 -9.23 -0.40
C THR A 205 16.15 -9.88 -1.36
N THR A 206 14.91 -10.10 -0.89
CA THR A 206 13.76 -10.48 -1.71
C THR A 206 12.95 -9.26 -2.16
N ASN A 207 13.33 -8.04 -1.76
CA ASN A 207 12.65 -6.83 -2.17
C ASN A 207 12.95 -6.50 -3.65
N PRO A 208 12.02 -5.85 -4.37
CA PRO A 208 12.25 -5.42 -5.74
C PRO A 208 13.33 -4.34 -5.83
N GLU A 209 14.00 -4.24 -6.98
CA GLU A 209 15.04 -3.24 -7.25
C GLU A 209 14.59 -1.79 -6.95
N ALA A 210 13.31 -1.51 -7.02
CA ALA A 210 12.74 -0.21 -6.71
C ALA A 210 12.63 0.09 -5.20
N SER A 211 12.94 -0.86 -4.31
CA SER A 211 12.92 -0.67 -2.84
C SER A 211 14.20 -0.01 -2.31
N THR A 212 14.50 1.19 -2.82
CA THR A 212 15.68 2.01 -2.50
C THR A 212 15.27 3.39 -2.01
#